data_3d89ec68319bc84745f4b7c63671abe7
#
_entry.id   3d89ec68319bc84745f4b7c63671abe7
#
_cell.length_a   1.000
_cell.length_b   1.000
_cell.length_c   1.000
_cell.angle_alpha   90.00
_cell.angle_beta   90.00
_cell.angle_gamma   90.00
#
_symmetry.space_group_name_H-M   'P 1'
#
loop_
_entity.id
_entity.type
_entity.pdbx_description
1 polymer ?
#
loop_
_entity_poly.entity_id
_entity_poly.type
_entity_poly.pdbx_seq_one_letter_code
_entity_poly.pdbx_strand_id
1 'polypeptide(L)'
;LERVPDWWGDRRRFFRHRFNPDTIQFLVIREPDNAYESLMAGELDFMLIGLPRFWYGTNEKPAYQLGYLTKVQFYNDIPRPPYGLYINTQKPGLDDRNVRVGLQHATDFQRVIDGFYRGDFERLNHFSEGLGQYTDPSIRARRYSPELARAAFAQAGYTRIGSDGILMNAAGRRLSFRLTFDTTDRRKMLATLIESARRCGVEYIPETLEHTTMYRKVMEKNHEICFWAWSVASRLPAFWESHHSDNALEKLPDGRRVPK
;
A
#
# COMPACT_ATOMS: atom_id res chain seq x y z
N LEU A 1 22.19 17.56 -2.24
CA LEU A 1 22.00 18.46 -1.10
C LEU A 1 23.37 18.76 -0.52
N GLU A 2 23.63 20.02 -0.21
CA GLU A 2 24.85 20.45 0.43
C GLU A 2 24.54 20.96 1.84
N ARG A 3 25.47 20.78 2.76
CA ARG A 3 25.36 21.27 4.12
C ARG A 3 25.35 22.80 4.12
N VAL A 4 24.46 23.40 4.89
CA VAL A 4 24.39 24.84 5.06
C VAL A 4 25.52 25.29 6.01
N PRO A 5 26.48 26.11 5.57
CA PRO A 5 27.52 26.64 6.45
C PRO A 5 26.90 27.46 7.59
N ASP A 6 27.50 27.37 8.77
CA ASP A 6 27.07 28.12 9.95
C ASP A 6 25.55 28.02 10.29
N TRP A 7 24.99 26.84 10.04
CA TRP A 7 23.59 26.62 10.33
C TRP A 7 23.28 26.90 11.82
N TRP A 8 22.24 27.67 12.08
CA TRP A 8 21.85 28.07 13.43
C TRP A 8 21.61 26.89 14.40
N GLY A 9 21.28 25.71 13.88
CA GLY A 9 21.02 24.51 14.65
C GLY A 9 22.28 23.80 15.17
N ASP A 10 23.45 24.03 14.60
CA ASP A 10 24.68 23.32 14.95
C ASP A 10 25.07 23.46 16.42
N ARG A 11 24.77 24.61 17.02
CA ARG A 11 25.02 24.91 18.43
C ARG A 11 23.87 24.52 19.36
N ARG A 12 22.76 24.01 18.82
CA ARG A 12 21.59 23.61 19.61
C ARG A 12 21.72 22.15 20.05
N ARG A 13 21.45 21.87 21.34
CA ARG A 13 21.57 20.54 21.96
C ARG A 13 20.92 19.41 21.13
N PHE A 14 19.75 19.66 20.54
CA PHE A 14 19.01 18.64 19.78
C PHE A 14 19.48 18.45 18.35
N PHE A 15 20.31 19.35 17.81
CA PHE A 15 20.69 19.34 16.40
C PHE A 15 22.19 19.19 16.17
N ARG A 16 23.05 19.42 17.14
CA ARG A 16 24.51 19.46 17.01
C ARG A 16 25.17 18.18 16.46
N HIS A 17 24.44 17.07 16.41
CA HIS A 17 24.91 15.80 15.87
C HIS A 17 24.08 15.33 14.69
N ARG A 18 23.30 16.20 14.07
CA ARG A 18 22.51 15.94 12.88
C ARG A 18 23.18 16.57 11.66
N PHE A 19 22.81 16.05 10.49
CA PHE A 19 23.29 16.58 9.20
C PHE A 19 24.81 16.62 9.07
N ASN A 20 25.46 15.56 9.56
CA ASN A 20 26.92 15.43 9.54
C ASN A 20 27.56 15.34 8.14
N PRO A 21 26.97 14.71 7.12
CA PRO A 21 27.52 14.73 5.76
C PRO A 21 27.53 16.14 5.16
N ASP A 22 28.63 16.51 4.51
CA ASP A 22 28.73 17.78 3.80
C ASP A 22 27.89 17.78 2.52
N THR A 23 27.80 16.64 1.86
CA THR A 23 26.98 16.46 0.65
C THR A 23 26.18 15.16 0.72
N ILE A 24 24.91 15.22 0.34
CA ILE A 24 24.05 14.05 0.11
C ILE A 24 23.60 14.07 -1.34
N GLN A 25 23.97 13.02 -2.07
CA GLN A 25 23.55 12.81 -3.45
C GLN A 25 22.49 11.71 -3.50
N PHE A 26 21.36 11.98 -4.15
CA PHE A 26 20.32 11.00 -4.40
C PHE A 26 20.45 10.49 -5.83
N LEU A 27 20.72 9.20 -5.97
CA LEU A 27 20.69 8.52 -7.27
C LEU A 27 19.29 7.94 -7.51
N VAL A 28 18.66 8.34 -8.62
CA VAL A 28 17.34 7.84 -8.99
C VAL A 28 17.51 6.57 -9.83
N ILE A 29 17.39 5.41 -9.19
CA ILE A 29 17.45 4.10 -9.84
C ILE A 29 16.06 3.49 -9.78
N ARG A 30 15.44 3.23 -10.94
CA ARG A 30 14.03 2.84 -11.04
C ARG A 30 13.77 1.42 -10.53
N GLU A 31 14.66 0.50 -10.88
CA GLU A 31 14.46 -0.92 -10.53
C GLU A 31 15.20 -1.26 -9.23
N PRO A 32 14.51 -1.84 -8.23
CA PRO A 32 15.12 -2.19 -6.94
C PRO A 32 16.30 -3.15 -7.04
N ASP A 33 16.28 -4.08 -8.01
CA ASP A 33 17.40 -5.00 -8.22
C ASP A 33 18.65 -4.25 -8.67
N ASN A 34 18.53 -3.28 -9.58
CA ASN A 34 19.66 -2.46 -10.02
C ASN A 34 20.20 -1.59 -8.89
N ALA A 35 19.31 -1.00 -8.07
CA ALA A 35 19.73 -0.24 -6.89
C ALA A 35 20.51 -1.11 -5.90
N TYR A 36 20.07 -2.36 -5.70
CA TYR A 36 20.76 -3.30 -4.84
C TYR A 36 22.14 -3.71 -5.39
N GLU A 37 22.27 -3.95 -6.70
CA GLU A 37 23.57 -4.24 -7.31
C GLU A 37 24.51 -3.02 -7.28
N SER A 38 24.00 -1.78 -7.45
CA SER A 38 24.80 -0.57 -7.26
C SER A 38 25.31 -0.43 -5.82
N LEU A 39 24.51 -0.81 -4.81
CA LEU A 39 24.98 -0.89 -3.42
C LEU A 39 26.10 -1.93 -3.27
N MET A 40 25.96 -3.12 -3.89
CA MET A 40 26.99 -4.18 -3.84
C MET A 40 28.28 -3.76 -4.53
N ALA A 41 28.19 -2.92 -5.58
CA ALA A 41 29.33 -2.38 -6.30
C ALA A 41 30.04 -1.22 -5.57
N GLY A 42 29.46 -0.72 -4.46
CA GLY A 42 30.00 0.42 -3.72
C GLY A 42 29.69 1.78 -4.36
N GLU A 43 28.73 1.85 -5.26
CA GLU A 43 28.24 3.09 -5.89
C GLU A 43 27.25 3.85 -4.98
N LEU A 44 26.73 3.16 -3.97
CA LEU A 44 25.82 3.71 -2.96
C LEU A 44 26.39 3.45 -1.55
N ASP A 45 26.39 4.47 -0.72
CA ASP A 45 26.77 4.37 0.70
C ASP A 45 25.63 3.84 1.58
N PHE A 46 24.38 4.00 1.12
CA PHE A 46 23.21 3.67 1.90
C PHE A 46 22.00 3.31 1.03
N MET A 47 21.25 2.29 1.43
CA MET A 47 19.99 1.91 0.81
C MET A 47 18.98 1.43 1.86
N LEU A 48 17.72 1.88 1.74
CA LEU A 48 16.61 1.31 2.52
C LEU A 48 16.15 0.00 1.90
N ILE A 49 16.24 -1.08 2.66
CA ILE A 49 15.81 -2.41 2.22
C ILE A 49 14.39 -2.67 2.70
N GLY A 50 13.43 -2.61 1.78
CA GLY A 50 12.02 -2.89 2.04
C GLY A 50 11.55 -4.27 1.58
N LEU A 51 12.40 -5.03 0.87
CA LEU A 51 12.04 -6.33 0.32
C LEU A 51 12.84 -7.45 0.99
N PRO A 52 12.17 -8.49 1.51
CA PRO A 52 12.83 -9.59 2.23
C PRO A 52 13.94 -10.28 1.42
N ARG A 53 13.78 -10.40 0.10
CA ARG A 53 14.80 -11.05 -0.75
C ARG A 53 16.17 -10.38 -0.66
N PHE A 54 16.23 -9.05 -0.52
CA PHE A 54 17.49 -8.33 -0.35
C PHE A 54 18.02 -8.47 1.08
N TRP A 55 17.15 -8.47 2.08
CA TRP A 55 17.54 -8.61 3.47
C TRP A 55 18.14 -9.99 3.77
N TYR A 56 17.49 -11.06 3.31
CA TYR A 56 17.91 -12.43 3.59
C TYR A 56 19.00 -12.93 2.63
N GLY A 57 19.04 -12.41 1.40
CA GLY A 57 20.06 -12.77 0.40
C GLY A 57 21.44 -12.16 0.61
N THR A 58 21.63 -11.34 1.65
CA THR A 58 22.89 -10.61 1.86
C THR A 58 24.05 -11.49 2.35
N ASN A 59 23.76 -12.56 3.11
CA ASN A 59 24.79 -13.36 3.76
C ASN A 59 25.77 -14.01 2.79
N GLU A 60 25.38 -14.23 1.55
CA GLU A 60 26.20 -14.82 0.48
C GLU A 60 26.95 -13.77 -0.36
N LYS A 61 26.73 -12.50 -0.11
CA LYS A 61 27.38 -11.42 -0.89
C LYS A 61 28.72 -11.04 -0.29
N PRO A 62 29.81 -10.96 -1.09
CA PRO A 62 31.15 -10.62 -0.61
C PRO A 62 31.23 -9.31 0.17
N ALA A 63 30.48 -8.28 -0.23
CA ALA A 63 30.47 -6.99 0.43
C ALA A 63 30.06 -7.08 1.93
N TYR A 64 29.13 -7.97 2.26
CA TYR A 64 28.73 -8.23 3.66
C TYR A 64 29.70 -9.17 4.38
N GLN A 65 30.22 -10.20 3.69
CA GLN A 65 31.19 -11.15 4.28
C GLN A 65 32.50 -10.47 4.67
N LEU A 66 32.94 -9.50 3.85
CA LEU A 66 34.16 -8.73 4.08
C LEU A 66 33.96 -7.53 5.01
N GLY A 67 32.72 -7.27 5.45
CA GLY A 67 32.41 -6.18 6.37
C GLY A 67 32.34 -4.79 5.74
N TYR A 68 32.33 -4.70 4.41
CA TYR A 68 32.17 -3.40 3.72
C TYR A 68 30.75 -2.86 3.87
N LEU A 69 29.74 -3.74 3.99
CA LEU A 69 28.36 -3.40 4.24
C LEU A 69 27.85 -4.07 5.53
N THR A 70 27.04 -3.34 6.27
CA THR A 70 26.39 -3.84 7.50
C THR A 70 24.88 -3.59 7.40
N LYS A 71 24.09 -4.62 7.76
CA LYS A 71 22.65 -4.49 7.92
C LYS A 71 22.32 -3.92 9.28
N VAL A 72 21.51 -2.88 9.31
CA VAL A 72 21.03 -2.29 10.55
C VAL A 72 19.50 -2.18 10.51
N GLN A 73 18.85 -2.65 11.58
CA GLN A 73 17.41 -2.55 11.74
C GLN A 73 17.11 -1.58 12.87
N PHE A 74 16.32 -0.55 12.55
CA PHE A 74 15.89 0.45 13.51
C PHE A 74 14.41 0.29 13.82
N TYR A 75 14.06 0.47 15.09
CA TYR A 75 12.68 0.47 15.55
C TYR A 75 12.30 1.88 16.01
N ASN A 76 11.08 2.27 15.75
CA ASN A 76 10.49 3.51 16.25
C ASN A 76 8.98 3.30 16.49
N ASP A 77 8.35 4.25 17.16
CA ASP A 77 6.92 4.19 17.49
C ASP A 77 6.04 4.97 16.48
N ILE A 78 6.56 5.31 15.31
CA ILE A 78 5.77 5.95 14.27
C ILE A 78 4.90 4.87 13.61
N PRO A 79 3.57 5.05 13.54
CA PRO A 79 2.69 4.12 12.89
C PRO A 79 3.11 3.86 11.45
N ARG A 80 3.00 2.61 11.00
CA ARG A 80 3.34 2.23 9.64
C ARG A 80 2.29 2.71 8.65
N PRO A 81 2.67 3.08 7.42
CA PRO A 81 1.71 3.37 6.36
C PRO A 81 0.79 2.17 6.13
N PRO A 82 -0.53 2.38 6.13
CA PRO A 82 -1.50 1.29 5.93
C PRO A 82 -1.57 0.91 4.45
N TYR A 83 -0.68 0.00 4.02
CA TYR A 83 -0.74 -0.58 2.68
C TYR A 83 -1.99 -1.43 2.50
N GLY A 84 -2.71 -1.22 1.39
CA GLY A 84 -3.92 -1.97 1.11
C GLY A 84 -4.54 -1.68 -0.24
N LEU A 85 -5.71 -2.25 -0.48
CA LEU A 85 -6.53 -1.97 -1.64
C LEU A 85 -7.46 -0.80 -1.34
N TYR A 86 -7.20 0.35 -1.95
CA TYR A 86 -8.04 1.53 -1.84
C TYR A 86 -9.10 1.53 -2.93
N ILE A 87 -10.34 1.53 -2.52
CA ILE A 87 -11.50 1.32 -3.35
C ILE A 87 -12.21 2.65 -3.63
N ASN A 88 -12.40 2.98 -4.90
CA ASN A 88 -13.19 4.15 -5.29
C ASN A 88 -14.68 3.81 -5.23
N THR A 89 -15.35 4.26 -4.18
CA THR A 89 -16.77 3.99 -3.95
C THR A 89 -17.72 4.75 -4.88
N GLN A 90 -17.20 5.61 -5.76
CA GLN A 90 -17.99 6.27 -6.82
C GLN A 90 -18.10 5.41 -8.08
N LYS A 91 -17.35 4.31 -8.18
CA LYS A 91 -17.38 3.42 -9.33
C LYS A 91 -18.50 2.39 -9.20
N PRO A 92 -19.20 2.08 -10.31
CA PRO A 92 -20.32 1.15 -10.30
C PRO A 92 -19.95 -0.23 -9.78
N GLY A 93 -20.72 -0.74 -8.81
CA GLY A 93 -20.49 -2.02 -8.12
C GLY A 93 -19.58 -1.87 -6.90
N LEU A 94 -18.66 -0.90 -6.87
CA LEU A 94 -17.84 -0.58 -5.69
C LEU A 94 -18.56 0.37 -4.71
N ASP A 95 -19.66 0.99 -5.11
CA ASP A 95 -20.61 1.75 -4.29
C ASP A 95 -21.42 0.84 -3.35
N ASP A 96 -21.62 -0.43 -3.70
CA ASP A 96 -22.31 -1.40 -2.83
C ASP A 96 -21.40 -1.86 -1.66
N ARG A 97 -21.91 -1.70 -0.44
CA ARG A 97 -21.20 -2.10 0.78
C ARG A 97 -20.93 -3.61 0.82
N ASN A 98 -21.87 -4.44 0.37
CA ASN A 98 -21.72 -5.89 0.41
C ASN A 98 -20.67 -6.36 -0.60
N VAL A 99 -20.53 -5.70 -1.77
CA VAL A 99 -19.41 -5.94 -2.69
C VAL A 99 -18.10 -5.68 -1.97
N ARG A 100 -17.94 -4.53 -1.30
CA ARG A 100 -16.69 -4.21 -0.58
C ARG A 100 -16.40 -5.17 0.58
N VAL A 101 -17.43 -5.63 1.30
CA VAL A 101 -17.27 -6.68 2.32
C VAL A 101 -16.83 -8.00 1.70
N GLY A 102 -17.44 -8.37 0.57
CA GLY A 102 -17.04 -9.56 -0.19
C GLY A 102 -15.60 -9.49 -0.66
N LEU A 103 -15.15 -8.34 -1.19
CA LEU A 103 -13.75 -8.12 -1.60
C LEU A 103 -12.77 -8.27 -0.44
N GLN A 104 -13.12 -7.83 0.78
CA GLN A 104 -12.26 -8.03 1.96
C GLN A 104 -12.09 -9.51 2.30
N HIS A 105 -13.15 -10.32 2.19
CA HIS A 105 -13.08 -11.76 2.39
C HIS A 105 -12.45 -12.51 1.21
N ALA A 106 -12.47 -11.93 0.00
CA ALA A 106 -11.89 -12.54 -1.20
C ALA A 106 -10.39 -12.28 -1.34
N THR A 107 -9.81 -11.37 -0.56
CA THR A 107 -8.43 -10.91 -0.71
C THR A 107 -7.56 -11.45 0.43
N ASP A 108 -6.66 -12.40 0.12
CA ASP A 108 -5.83 -13.11 1.10
C ASP A 108 -4.50 -12.39 1.34
N PHE A 109 -4.55 -11.33 2.14
CA PHE A 109 -3.34 -10.60 2.56
C PHE A 109 -2.44 -11.43 3.48
N GLN A 110 -2.99 -12.36 4.28
CA GLN A 110 -2.16 -13.18 5.16
C GLN A 110 -1.23 -14.07 4.33
N ARG A 111 -1.73 -14.67 3.26
CA ARG A 111 -0.90 -15.46 2.34
C ARG A 111 0.23 -14.65 1.69
N VAL A 112 0.00 -13.36 1.42
CA VAL A 112 1.05 -12.45 0.94
C VAL A 112 2.08 -12.19 2.03
N ILE A 113 1.65 -11.94 3.26
CA ILE A 113 2.55 -11.72 4.39
C ILE A 113 3.43 -12.95 4.62
N ASP A 114 2.83 -14.13 4.69
CA ASP A 114 3.56 -15.36 4.98
C ASP A 114 4.49 -15.77 3.82
N GLY A 115 4.00 -15.67 2.59
CA GLY A 115 4.74 -16.14 1.40
C GLY A 115 5.71 -15.13 0.84
N PHE A 116 5.24 -13.93 0.46
CA PHE A 116 6.07 -12.91 -0.19
C PHE A 116 6.95 -12.15 0.81
N TYR A 117 6.40 -11.81 1.97
CA TYR A 117 7.10 -11.06 3.03
C TYR A 117 7.71 -11.97 4.12
N ARG A 118 7.61 -13.29 4.02
CA ARG A 118 8.19 -14.27 4.94
C ARG A 118 7.76 -14.10 6.41
N GLY A 119 6.61 -13.49 6.65
CA GLY A 119 6.13 -13.17 8.00
C GLY A 119 6.75 -11.93 8.63
N ASP A 120 7.55 -11.15 7.90
CA ASP A 120 8.20 -9.93 8.42
C ASP A 120 7.23 -8.76 8.64
N PHE A 121 6.00 -8.90 8.18
CA PHE A 121 4.97 -7.87 8.29
C PHE A 121 3.76 -8.40 9.05
N GLU A 122 3.05 -7.47 9.68
CA GLU A 122 1.81 -7.75 10.37
C GLU A 122 0.63 -7.25 9.57
N ARG A 123 -0.48 -8.01 9.64
CA ARG A 123 -1.73 -7.57 9.07
C ARG A 123 -2.36 -6.51 9.96
N LEU A 124 -2.57 -5.32 9.41
CA LEU A 124 -3.32 -4.29 10.11
C LEU A 124 -4.81 -4.67 10.20
N ASN A 125 -5.42 -4.43 11.34
CA ASN A 125 -6.84 -4.63 11.59
C ASN A 125 -7.70 -3.49 11.05
N HIS A 126 -7.16 -2.28 11.06
CA HIS A 126 -7.82 -1.08 10.54
C HIS A 126 -6.81 0.02 10.20
N PHE A 127 -7.29 1.08 9.56
CA PHE A 127 -6.47 2.17 9.03
C PHE A 127 -5.66 2.92 10.10
N SER A 128 -6.21 3.08 11.32
CA SER A 128 -5.59 3.85 12.41
C SER A 128 -4.83 2.99 13.42
N GLU A 129 -4.49 1.74 13.08
CA GLU A 129 -3.73 0.87 13.99
C GLU A 129 -2.33 1.46 14.26
N GLY A 130 -1.90 1.39 15.51
CA GLY A 130 -0.63 1.97 15.97
C GLY A 130 -0.70 3.45 16.37
N LEU A 131 -1.86 4.09 16.27
CA LEU A 131 -2.05 5.50 16.69
C LEU A 131 -2.43 5.65 18.17
N GLY A 132 -2.05 4.70 19.03
CA GLY A 132 -2.26 4.76 20.48
C GLY A 132 -3.73 4.90 20.85
N GLN A 133 -4.07 5.95 21.61
CA GLN A 133 -5.44 6.21 22.07
C GLN A 133 -6.47 6.44 20.94
N TYR A 134 -6.02 6.67 19.70
CA TYR A 134 -6.89 6.83 18.53
C TYR A 134 -7.16 5.52 17.81
N THR A 135 -6.67 4.42 18.34
CA THR A 135 -6.88 3.07 17.84
C THR A 135 -8.01 2.40 18.60
N ASP A 136 -9.00 1.86 17.88
CA ASP A 136 -10.02 1.00 18.49
C ASP A 136 -9.55 -0.47 18.47
N PRO A 137 -9.17 -1.04 19.62
CA PRO A 137 -8.65 -2.39 19.70
C PRO A 137 -9.72 -3.47 19.47
N SER A 138 -10.99 -3.12 19.38
CA SER A 138 -12.08 -4.09 19.10
C SER A 138 -12.22 -4.40 17.61
N ILE A 139 -11.74 -3.51 16.73
CA ILE A 139 -11.83 -3.71 15.28
C ILE A 139 -10.85 -4.80 14.85
N ARG A 140 -11.35 -5.72 14.01
CA ARG A 140 -10.56 -6.82 13.43
C ARG A 140 -10.67 -6.84 11.92
N ALA A 141 -9.56 -7.11 11.25
CA ALA A 141 -9.54 -7.36 9.82
C ALA A 141 -10.37 -8.61 9.49
N ARG A 142 -11.14 -8.54 8.41
CA ARG A 142 -11.87 -9.72 7.91
C ARG A 142 -10.88 -10.75 7.39
N ARG A 143 -11.08 -12.00 7.82
CA ARG A 143 -10.28 -13.12 7.33
C ARG A 143 -10.63 -13.44 5.87
N TYR A 144 -9.67 -13.99 5.15
CA TYR A 144 -9.96 -14.64 3.88
C TYR A 144 -10.93 -15.80 4.07
N SER A 145 -12.02 -15.81 3.33
CA SER A 145 -13.02 -16.88 3.34
C SER A 145 -13.85 -16.81 2.06
N PRO A 146 -13.68 -17.78 1.15
CA PRO A 146 -14.51 -17.88 -0.06
C PRO A 146 -16.00 -17.96 0.22
N GLU A 147 -16.40 -18.62 1.32
CA GLU A 147 -17.81 -18.75 1.70
C GLU A 147 -18.41 -17.39 2.08
N LEU A 148 -17.73 -16.65 2.96
CA LEU A 148 -18.19 -15.33 3.40
C LEU A 148 -18.14 -14.31 2.26
N ALA A 149 -17.14 -14.41 1.38
CA ALA A 149 -17.05 -13.58 0.18
C ALA A 149 -18.27 -13.80 -0.72
N ARG A 150 -18.58 -15.06 -1.06
CA ARG A 150 -19.73 -15.39 -1.91
C ARG A 150 -21.05 -15.01 -1.27
N ALA A 151 -21.20 -15.20 0.03
CA ALA A 151 -22.41 -14.78 0.76
C ALA A 151 -22.62 -13.26 0.67
N ALA A 152 -21.56 -12.47 0.84
CA ALA A 152 -21.65 -11.01 0.72
C ALA A 152 -21.95 -10.59 -0.74
N PHE A 153 -21.34 -11.22 -1.74
CA PHE A 153 -21.64 -10.96 -3.14
C PHE A 153 -23.07 -11.33 -3.53
N ALA A 154 -23.60 -12.42 -2.98
CA ALA A 154 -25.00 -12.80 -3.18
C ALA A 154 -25.97 -11.77 -2.61
N GLN A 155 -25.67 -11.19 -1.45
CA GLN A 155 -26.44 -10.07 -0.88
C GLN A 155 -26.41 -8.82 -1.77
N ALA A 156 -25.35 -8.61 -2.55
CA ALA A 156 -25.25 -7.57 -3.56
C ALA A 156 -25.85 -7.96 -4.92
N GLY A 157 -26.52 -9.12 -5.00
CA GLY A 157 -27.18 -9.61 -6.22
C GLY A 157 -26.26 -10.33 -7.23
N TYR A 158 -25.02 -10.65 -6.87
CA TYR A 158 -24.09 -11.42 -7.70
C TYR A 158 -24.21 -12.91 -7.42
N THR A 159 -25.17 -13.57 -8.07
CA THR A 159 -25.53 -14.99 -7.83
C THR A 159 -25.24 -15.90 -9.01
N ARG A 160 -25.01 -15.34 -10.22
CA ARG A 160 -24.72 -16.11 -11.43
C ARG A 160 -23.23 -16.30 -11.61
N ILE A 161 -22.81 -17.46 -12.03
CA ILE A 161 -21.41 -17.78 -12.32
C ILE A 161 -21.21 -17.82 -13.83
N GLY A 162 -20.27 -17.03 -14.34
CA GLY A 162 -19.85 -17.08 -15.74
C GLY A 162 -19.08 -18.36 -16.08
N SER A 163 -18.93 -18.66 -17.37
CA SER A 163 -18.15 -19.82 -17.85
C SER A 163 -16.69 -19.83 -17.41
N ASP A 164 -16.17 -18.68 -17.05
CA ASP A 164 -14.80 -18.47 -16.53
C ASP A 164 -14.72 -18.44 -15.00
N GLY A 165 -15.85 -18.68 -14.30
CA GLY A 165 -15.93 -18.73 -12.84
C GLY A 165 -16.13 -17.38 -12.16
N ILE A 166 -16.27 -16.27 -12.93
CA ILE A 166 -16.51 -14.93 -12.35
C ILE A 166 -17.99 -14.71 -12.12
N LEU A 167 -18.32 -14.14 -10.94
CA LEU A 167 -19.69 -13.85 -10.53
C LEU A 167 -20.28 -12.68 -11.35
N MET A 168 -21.57 -12.79 -11.62
CA MET A 168 -22.37 -11.78 -12.34
C MET A 168 -23.70 -11.55 -11.60
N ASN A 169 -24.21 -10.33 -11.70
CA ASN A 169 -25.58 -10.00 -11.28
C ASN A 169 -26.64 -10.29 -12.37
N ALA A 170 -27.90 -10.09 -12.06
CA ALA A 170 -28.99 -10.33 -13.00
C ALA A 170 -28.92 -9.44 -14.27
N ALA A 171 -28.35 -8.25 -14.17
CA ALA A 171 -28.13 -7.35 -15.30
C ALA A 171 -26.89 -7.71 -16.15
N GLY A 172 -26.21 -8.82 -15.84
CA GLY A 172 -25.02 -9.25 -16.57
C GLY A 172 -23.72 -8.54 -16.17
N ARG A 173 -23.73 -7.66 -15.15
CA ARG A 173 -22.52 -7.04 -14.66
C ARG A 173 -21.66 -8.07 -13.94
N ARG A 174 -20.40 -8.14 -14.31
CA ARG A 174 -19.40 -9.04 -13.71
C ARG A 174 -18.76 -8.39 -12.47
N LEU A 175 -18.30 -9.21 -11.53
CA LEU A 175 -17.38 -8.78 -10.47
C LEU A 175 -15.96 -8.72 -11.01
N SER A 176 -15.72 -7.74 -11.87
CA SER A 176 -14.45 -7.53 -12.55
C SER A 176 -14.04 -6.07 -12.34
N PHE A 177 -12.84 -5.87 -11.76
CA PHE A 177 -12.34 -4.53 -11.38
C PHE A 177 -10.88 -4.37 -11.77
N ARG A 178 -10.55 -3.19 -12.27
CA ARG A 178 -9.16 -2.83 -12.57
C ARG A 178 -8.39 -2.58 -11.26
N LEU A 179 -7.29 -3.31 -11.11
CA LEU A 179 -6.37 -3.16 -9.97
C LEU A 179 -5.11 -2.42 -10.44
N THR A 180 -5.00 -1.15 -10.07
CA THR A 180 -3.91 -0.26 -10.46
C THR A 180 -2.78 -0.28 -9.42
N PHE A 181 -1.52 -0.35 -9.86
CA PHE A 181 -0.31 -0.32 -9.04
C PHE A 181 0.90 0.17 -9.86
N ASP A 182 2.02 0.49 -9.19
CA ASP A 182 3.12 1.26 -9.79
C ASP A 182 4.42 0.51 -10.09
N THR A 183 4.62 -0.71 -9.60
CA THR A 183 5.90 -1.42 -9.78
C THR A 183 5.74 -2.89 -10.17
N THR A 184 6.76 -3.43 -10.83
CA THR A 184 6.83 -4.85 -11.21
C THR A 184 6.87 -5.78 -10.00
N ASP A 185 7.55 -5.37 -8.93
CA ASP A 185 7.60 -6.15 -7.68
C ASP A 185 6.22 -6.29 -7.04
N ARG A 186 5.42 -5.22 -7.06
CA ARG A 186 4.04 -5.29 -6.60
C ARG A 186 3.20 -6.25 -7.44
N ARG A 187 3.46 -6.36 -8.72
CA ARG A 187 2.80 -7.33 -9.59
C ARG A 187 2.99 -8.77 -9.09
N LYS A 188 4.22 -9.14 -8.70
CA LYS A 188 4.51 -10.48 -8.15
C LYS A 188 3.73 -10.74 -6.87
N MET A 189 3.72 -9.78 -5.96
CA MET A 189 2.97 -9.83 -4.71
C MET A 189 1.45 -9.89 -4.96
N LEU A 190 0.93 -9.01 -5.81
CA LEU A 190 -0.50 -8.90 -6.10
C LEU A 190 -1.05 -10.11 -6.86
N ALA A 191 -0.21 -10.89 -7.56
CA ALA A 191 -0.62 -12.13 -8.20
C ALA A 191 -1.30 -13.11 -7.21
N THR A 192 -0.80 -13.17 -5.96
CA THR A 192 -1.42 -13.97 -4.89
C THR A 192 -2.81 -13.47 -4.53
N LEU A 193 -3.00 -12.14 -4.47
CA LEU A 193 -4.31 -11.54 -4.18
C LEU A 193 -5.28 -11.74 -5.35
N ILE A 194 -4.81 -11.60 -6.59
CA ILE A 194 -5.60 -11.84 -7.82
C ILE A 194 -6.09 -13.29 -7.86
N GLU A 195 -5.20 -14.24 -7.55
CA GLU A 195 -5.56 -15.66 -7.52
C GLU A 195 -6.59 -15.96 -6.43
N SER A 196 -6.40 -15.44 -5.22
CA SER A 196 -7.34 -15.65 -4.10
C SER A 196 -8.72 -15.06 -4.39
N ALA A 197 -8.78 -13.87 -4.99
CA ALA A 197 -10.02 -13.23 -5.40
C ALA A 197 -10.75 -14.04 -6.49
N ARG A 198 -10.00 -14.57 -7.45
CA ARG A 198 -10.56 -15.41 -8.53
C ARG A 198 -11.26 -16.67 -8.00
N ARG A 199 -10.70 -17.30 -6.97
CA ARG A 199 -11.34 -18.45 -6.27
C ARG A 199 -12.68 -18.11 -5.63
N CYS A 200 -12.89 -16.81 -5.32
CA CYS A 200 -14.14 -16.28 -4.79
C CYS A 200 -15.11 -15.77 -5.86
N GLY A 201 -14.75 -15.86 -7.14
CA GLY A 201 -15.56 -15.37 -8.26
C GLY A 201 -15.35 -13.90 -8.59
N VAL A 202 -14.22 -13.30 -8.19
CA VAL A 202 -13.83 -11.92 -8.50
C VAL A 202 -12.64 -11.91 -9.45
N GLU A 203 -12.71 -11.07 -10.46
CA GLU A 203 -11.60 -10.79 -11.37
C GLU A 203 -10.96 -9.45 -11.02
N TYR A 204 -9.68 -9.46 -10.69
CA TYR A 204 -8.85 -8.27 -10.68
C TYR A 204 -8.03 -8.20 -11.96
N ILE A 205 -8.26 -7.14 -12.74
CA ILE A 205 -7.52 -6.87 -13.98
C ILE A 205 -6.31 -6.00 -13.61
N PRO A 206 -5.07 -6.55 -13.66
CA PRO A 206 -3.89 -5.81 -13.25
C PRO A 206 -3.55 -4.70 -14.24
N GLU A 207 -3.32 -3.49 -13.71
CA GLU A 207 -2.88 -2.32 -14.47
C GLU A 207 -1.64 -1.73 -13.80
N THR A 208 -0.49 -1.89 -14.45
CA THR A 208 0.79 -1.32 -13.97
C THR A 208 0.99 0.03 -14.65
N LEU A 209 1.19 1.09 -13.85
CA LEU A 209 1.47 2.43 -14.33
C LEU A 209 2.78 2.94 -13.70
N GLU A 210 3.41 3.92 -14.35
CA GLU A 210 4.48 4.67 -13.73
C GLU A 210 3.92 5.45 -12.52
N HIS A 211 4.74 5.62 -11.45
CA HIS A 211 4.31 6.14 -10.16
C HIS A 211 3.55 7.48 -10.25
N THR A 212 4.09 8.44 -11.01
CA THR A 212 3.48 9.78 -11.15
C THR A 212 2.15 9.70 -11.89
N THR A 213 2.07 8.84 -12.91
CA THR A 213 0.84 8.60 -13.68
C THR A 213 -0.23 7.93 -12.81
N MET A 214 0.17 6.94 -12.02
CA MET A 214 -0.72 6.29 -11.07
C MET A 214 -1.21 7.29 -10.01
N TYR A 215 -0.31 8.08 -9.42
CA TYR A 215 -0.67 9.11 -8.45
C TYR A 215 -1.71 10.08 -9.01
N ARG A 216 -1.49 10.61 -10.22
CA ARG A 216 -2.46 11.49 -10.90
C ARG A 216 -3.80 10.81 -11.07
N LYS A 217 -3.82 9.58 -11.60
CA LYS A 217 -5.05 8.80 -11.78
C LYS A 217 -5.85 8.61 -10.49
N VAL A 218 -5.15 8.39 -9.37
CA VAL A 218 -5.77 8.22 -8.05
C VAL A 218 -6.33 9.54 -7.54
N MET A 219 -5.57 10.64 -7.66
CA MET A 219 -6.02 11.98 -7.23
C MET A 219 -7.21 12.49 -8.06
N GLU A 220 -7.25 12.20 -9.34
CA GLU A 220 -8.37 12.49 -10.22
C GLU A 220 -9.58 11.53 -10.05
N LYS A 221 -9.48 10.55 -9.13
CA LYS A 221 -10.51 9.53 -8.87
C LYS A 221 -10.90 8.70 -10.11
N ASN A 222 -9.93 8.51 -11.02
CA ASN A 222 -10.11 7.73 -12.24
C ASN A 222 -9.76 6.22 -12.05
N HIS A 223 -9.35 5.81 -10.85
CA HIS A 223 -9.13 4.41 -10.50
C HIS A 223 -10.43 3.73 -10.06
N GLU A 224 -10.46 2.39 -10.13
CA GLU A 224 -11.47 1.56 -9.49
C GLU A 224 -10.94 1.06 -8.14
N ILE A 225 -9.87 0.28 -8.17
CA ILE A 225 -9.14 -0.20 -7.00
C ILE A 225 -7.65 0.08 -7.23
N CYS A 226 -6.94 0.61 -6.24
CA CYS A 226 -5.50 0.78 -6.32
C CYS A 226 -4.80 0.17 -5.10
N PHE A 227 -3.63 -0.42 -5.32
CA PHE A 227 -2.76 -0.81 -4.22
C PHE A 227 -1.90 0.40 -3.83
N TRP A 228 -2.16 0.94 -2.65
CA TRP A 228 -1.60 2.20 -2.19
C TRP A 228 -1.31 2.19 -0.70
N ALA A 229 -0.60 3.21 -0.23
CA ALA A 229 -0.49 3.58 1.18
C ALA A 229 -0.43 5.09 1.32
N TRP A 230 -1.08 5.61 2.35
CA TRP A 230 -0.90 7.00 2.73
C TRP A 230 0.27 7.13 3.70
N SER A 231 1.06 8.18 3.54
CA SER A 231 2.16 8.47 4.46
C SER A 231 1.61 8.81 5.85
N VAL A 232 2.23 8.25 6.87
CA VAL A 232 1.98 8.61 8.27
C VAL A 232 3.17 9.42 8.76
N ALA A 233 3.01 10.72 8.85
CA ALA A 233 4.10 11.63 9.22
C ALA A 233 4.22 11.88 10.72
N SER A 234 3.20 11.51 11.51
CA SER A 234 3.09 11.86 12.92
C SER A 234 2.29 10.81 13.70
N ARG A 235 2.54 10.72 15.01
CA ARG A 235 1.69 9.97 15.94
C ARG A 235 0.32 10.61 16.17
N LEU A 236 0.15 11.87 15.80
CA LEU A 236 -1.13 12.56 15.85
C LEU A 236 -1.84 12.36 14.50
N PRO A 237 -3.01 11.76 14.48
CA PRO A 237 -3.74 11.53 13.24
C PRO A 237 -4.32 12.82 12.67
N ALA A 238 -4.16 13.03 11.38
CA ALA A 238 -4.82 14.10 10.62
C ALA A 238 -6.16 13.60 10.04
N PHE A 239 -7.05 13.12 10.90
CA PHE A 239 -8.32 12.51 10.46
C PHE A 239 -9.26 13.48 9.75
N TRP A 240 -9.15 14.79 10.06
CA TRP A 240 -10.02 15.76 9.43
C TRP A 240 -9.86 15.76 7.90
N GLU A 241 -8.63 15.74 7.41
CA GLU A 241 -8.33 15.78 5.97
C GLU A 241 -8.85 14.55 5.24
N SER A 242 -8.70 13.37 5.84
CA SER A 242 -8.99 12.09 5.19
C SER A 242 -10.36 11.49 5.52
N HIS A 243 -11.01 11.92 6.63
CA HIS A 243 -12.22 11.27 7.13
C HIS A 243 -13.40 12.21 7.36
N HIS A 244 -13.20 13.54 7.35
CA HIS A 244 -14.31 14.46 7.57
C HIS A 244 -15.19 14.56 6.31
N SER A 245 -16.52 14.49 6.50
CA SER A 245 -17.49 14.49 5.39
C SER A 245 -17.42 15.74 4.50
N ASP A 246 -17.02 16.89 5.04
CA ASP A 246 -16.88 18.12 4.26
C ASP A 246 -15.76 18.03 3.21
N ASN A 247 -14.78 17.15 3.44
CA ASN A 247 -13.70 16.91 2.47
C ASN A 247 -14.10 15.94 1.34
N ALA A 248 -15.17 15.18 1.53
CA ALA A 248 -15.70 14.29 0.50
C ALA A 248 -16.55 15.04 -0.55
N LEU A 249 -17.03 16.24 -0.23
CA LEU A 249 -17.98 16.99 -1.03
C LEU A 249 -17.44 18.38 -1.37
N GLU A 250 -17.62 18.79 -2.61
CA GLU A 250 -17.41 20.16 -3.07
C GLU A 250 -18.75 20.89 -3.05
N LYS A 251 -18.75 22.14 -2.57
CA LYS A 251 -19.92 23.02 -2.65
C LYS A 251 -19.84 23.84 -3.91
N LEU A 252 -20.77 23.61 -4.81
CA LEU A 252 -20.92 24.39 -6.05
C LEU A 252 -21.43 25.81 -5.76
N PRO A 253 -21.27 26.77 -6.72
CA PRO A 253 -21.79 28.15 -6.58
C PRO A 253 -23.28 28.22 -6.31
N ASP A 254 -24.07 27.25 -6.79
CA ASP A 254 -25.51 27.14 -6.58
C ASP A 254 -25.89 26.54 -5.22
N GLY A 255 -24.90 26.23 -4.36
CA GLY A 255 -25.07 25.67 -3.03
C GLY A 255 -25.21 24.15 -2.97
N ARG A 256 -25.31 23.44 -4.09
CA ARG A 256 -25.32 21.98 -4.13
C ARG A 256 -23.98 21.43 -3.69
N ARG A 257 -24.02 20.27 -3.00
CA ARG A 257 -22.82 19.50 -2.66
C ARG A 257 -22.69 18.34 -3.64
N VAL A 258 -21.54 18.24 -4.27
CA VAL A 258 -21.20 17.14 -5.19
C VAL A 258 -19.94 16.44 -4.69
N PRO A 259 -19.73 15.14 -4.98
CA PRO A 259 -18.47 14.47 -4.66
C PRO A 259 -17.28 15.18 -5.29
N LYS A 260 -16.24 15.42 -4.50
CA LYS A 260 -14.99 16.02 -5.00
C LYS A 260 -14.29 15.10 -5.96
#